data_ff7d57d91ff80220bf504d21e73352ab
#
_entry.id   ff7d57d91ff80220bf504d21e73352ab
#
_cell.length_a   1.000
_cell.length_b   1.000
_cell.length_c   1.000
_cell.angle_alpha   90.00
_cell.angle_beta   90.00
_cell.angle_gamma   90.00
#
_symmetry.space_group_name_H-M   'P 1'
#
loop_
_entity.id
_entity.type
_entity.pdbx_description
1 polymer ?
#
loop_
_entity_poly.entity_id
_entity_poly.type
_entity_poly.pdbx_seq_one_letter_code
_entity_poly.pdbx_strand_id
1 'polypeptide(L)'
;MDVSTGLQLLNLISLNINLTPSPAEYEKRFEADDKIRRDIFRKYDGSMPFRKDSPLQILPVLTIDHIRSLDQNKGTMTVAMSFLFTWMDDRLAWNSSNYSGVQTITGHKFDFYLHDLWLPTLHLADMPGSAKQQDLFKNHDVDIVIHKSGTVRASIKALITTPCYFGFGDYPNDYQNCTFTLMSPYFADAFQFSDWGGFAYSKYLLEDRISDVQDFMLINVDSHRYFMYLGMDVVENIGTLPPGYCRGFYRYVLTLKRMNKLVFSQLTAPMIVIIVLMTIAGFLPNRYGLPVLLATLGIELMFTISMTDVLPDNFNGMPNIGILAILLVIETMVLTAWKVFSIYTRNNRRLKVVKEEDQIYQIVIWTDRVLMVALIVEGMINIHIAKAN
;
A
#
# COMPACT_ATOMS: atom_id res chain seq x y z
N MET A 1 9.62 -32.77 -0.96
CA MET A 1 9.08 -33.19 -2.27
C MET A 1 9.40 -34.66 -2.46
N ASP A 2 8.36 -35.46 -2.50
CA ASP A 2 8.52 -36.92 -2.55
C ASP A 2 8.93 -37.35 -3.96
N VAL A 3 9.87 -38.29 -4.06
CA VAL A 3 10.42 -38.80 -5.36
C VAL A 3 9.31 -39.35 -6.25
N SER A 4 8.20 -39.82 -5.64
CA SER A 4 7.01 -40.32 -6.36
C SER A 4 6.28 -39.24 -7.17
N THR A 5 6.26 -37.99 -6.66
CA THR A 5 5.62 -36.84 -7.32
C THR A 5 6.45 -36.35 -8.52
N GLY A 6 7.77 -36.43 -8.43
CA GLY A 6 8.68 -36.11 -9.52
C GLY A 6 8.58 -37.09 -10.71
N LEU A 7 8.40 -38.38 -10.42
CA LEU A 7 8.21 -39.42 -11.43
C LEU A 7 6.85 -39.31 -12.13
N GLN A 8 5.79 -38.90 -11.42
CA GLN A 8 4.47 -38.66 -12.05
C GLN A 8 4.48 -37.43 -12.95
N LEU A 9 5.20 -36.36 -12.58
CA LEU A 9 5.41 -35.16 -13.42
C LEU A 9 6.24 -35.50 -14.68
N LEU A 10 7.29 -36.30 -14.55
CA LEU A 10 8.09 -36.76 -15.69
C LEU A 10 7.27 -37.66 -16.63
N ASN A 11 6.41 -38.51 -16.11
CA ASN A 11 5.47 -39.31 -16.93
C ASN A 11 4.41 -38.46 -17.64
N LEU A 12 3.91 -37.39 -16.99
CA LEU A 12 3.00 -36.43 -17.62
C LEU A 12 3.71 -35.61 -18.71
N ILE A 13 4.98 -35.27 -18.51
CA ILE A 13 5.80 -34.56 -19.50
C ILE A 13 6.12 -35.48 -20.68
N SER A 14 6.45 -36.77 -20.43
CA SER A 14 6.73 -37.75 -21.50
C SER A 14 5.48 -38.13 -22.30
N LEU A 15 4.29 -38.14 -21.69
CA LEU A 15 3.00 -38.30 -22.38
C LEU A 15 2.63 -37.09 -23.25
N ASN A 16 3.08 -35.87 -22.91
CA ASN A 16 2.82 -34.66 -23.69
C ASN A 16 3.82 -34.44 -24.85
N ILE A 17 4.96 -35.15 -24.87
CA ILE A 17 5.96 -35.01 -25.97
C ILE A 17 5.43 -35.61 -27.28
N ASN A 18 4.45 -36.51 -27.23
CA ASN A 18 3.81 -37.07 -28.44
C ASN A 18 2.61 -36.25 -28.95
N LEU A 19 2.32 -35.08 -28.36
CA LEU A 19 1.21 -34.18 -28.74
C LEU A 19 1.67 -32.91 -29.47
N THR A 20 2.89 -32.87 -29.99
CA THR A 20 3.22 -31.83 -30.96
C THR A 20 2.45 -32.14 -32.24
N PRO A 21 1.54 -31.23 -32.68
CA PRO A 21 0.82 -31.43 -33.93
C PRO A 21 1.80 -31.64 -35.06
N SER A 22 1.48 -32.56 -35.99
CA SER A 22 2.29 -32.77 -37.18
C SER A 22 2.41 -31.43 -37.94
N PRO A 23 3.46 -31.20 -38.72
CA PRO A 23 3.60 -29.97 -39.51
C PRO A 23 2.36 -29.65 -40.35
N ALA A 24 1.71 -30.65 -40.89
CA ALA A 24 0.46 -30.50 -41.67
C ALA A 24 -0.74 -30.06 -40.79
N GLU A 25 -0.84 -30.55 -39.54
CA GLU A 25 -1.86 -30.10 -38.60
C GLU A 25 -1.60 -28.66 -38.11
N TYR A 26 -0.32 -28.29 -37.95
CA TYR A 26 0.06 -26.94 -37.60
C TYR A 26 -0.32 -25.95 -38.71
N GLU A 27 -0.03 -26.30 -39.95
CA GLU A 27 -0.37 -25.50 -41.13
C GLU A 27 -1.91 -25.31 -41.27
N LYS A 28 -2.67 -26.39 -41.10
CA LYS A 28 -4.15 -26.31 -41.06
C LYS A 28 -4.68 -25.40 -39.96
N ARG A 29 -4.04 -25.41 -38.78
CA ARG A 29 -4.45 -24.53 -37.67
C ARG A 29 -4.13 -23.09 -37.99
N PHE A 30 -2.99 -22.81 -38.58
CA PHE A 30 -2.56 -21.47 -39.00
C PHE A 30 -3.50 -20.89 -40.06
N GLU A 31 -3.82 -21.67 -41.11
CA GLU A 31 -4.79 -21.26 -42.14
C GLU A 31 -6.20 -21.02 -41.55
N ALA A 32 -6.60 -21.84 -40.60
CA ALA A 32 -7.88 -21.66 -39.91
C ALA A 32 -7.90 -20.41 -39.04
N ASP A 33 -6.81 -20.09 -38.32
CA ASP A 33 -6.67 -18.87 -37.53
C ASP A 33 -6.78 -17.62 -38.41
N ASP A 34 -6.05 -17.58 -39.53
CA ASP A 34 -6.11 -16.49 -40.50
C ASP A 34 -7.51 -16.34 -41.11
N LYS A 35 -8.16 -17.44 -41.42
CA LYS A 35 -9.53 -17.44 -41.94
C LYS A 35 -10.52 -16.89 -40.89
N ILE A 36 -10.41 -17.29 -39.63
CA ILE A 36 -11.24 -16.75 -38.54
C ILE A 36 -11.10 -15.24 -38.47
N ARG A 37 -9.87 -14.71 -38.45
CA ARG A 37 -9.61 -13.28 -38.38
C ARG A 37 -10.27 -12.53 -39.53
N ARG A 38 -10.11 -13.01 -40.77
CA ARG A 38 -10.74 -12.41 -41.94
C ARG A 38 -12.28 -12.43 -41.88
N ASP A 39 -12.86 -13.56 -41.46
CA ASP A 39 -14.29 -13.71 -41.45
C ASP A 39 -14.98 -12.88 -40.36
N ILE A 40 -14.37 -12.81 -39.14
CA ILE A 40 -14.91 -12.07 -38.00
C ILE A 40 -14.78 -10.54 -38.24
N PHE A 41 -13.58 -10.07 -38.62
CA PHE A 41 -13.33 -8.64 -38.75
C PHE A 41 -13.90 -8.02 -40.03
N ARG A 42 -14.31 -8.82 -41.00
CA ARG A 42 -14.88 -8.35 -42.27
C ARG A 42 -16.09 -7.42 -42.12
N LYS A 43 -16.91 -7.63 -41.09
CA LYS A 43 -18.13 -6.85 -40.82
C LYS A 43 -18.15 -6.24 -39.42
N TYR A 44 -17.01 -6.29 -38.77
CA TYR A 44 -16.89 -5.80 -37.39
C TYR A 44 -16.75 -4.28 -37.40
N ASP A 45 -17.57 -3.61 -36.58
CA ASP A 45 -17.46 -2.18 -36.31
C ASP A 45 -16.85 -1.94 -34.93
N GLY A 46 -15.58 -1.59 -34.89
CA GLY A 46 -14.83 -1.30 -33.66
C GLY A 46 -15.03 0.12 -33.12
N SER A 47 -15.85 0.94 -33.75
CA SER A 47 -16.10 2.32 -33.29
C SER A 47 -16.97 2.38 -32.03
N MET A 48 -17.76 1.35 -31.78
CA MET A 48 -18.74 1.28 -30.67
C MET A 48 -18.61 0.03 -29.83
N PRO A 49 -18.80 0.14 -28.49
CA PRO A 49 -18.91 -1.02 -27.63
C PRO A 49 -20.11 -1.90 -28.05
N PHE A 50 -19.96 -3.21 -27.88
CA PHE A 50 -21.08 -4.13 -28.11
C PHE A 50 -22.14 -3.92 -27.02
N ARG A 51 -23.37 -3.67 -27.44
CA ARG A 51 -24.54 -3.55 -26.58
C ARG A 51 -25.66 -4.38 -27.17
N LYS A 52 -26.32 -5.19 -26.35
CA LYS A 52 -27.52 -5.92 -26.78
C LYS A 52 -28.70 -5.58 -25.87
N ASP A 53 -28.78 -6.18 -24.70
CA ASP A 53 -29.91 -6.00 -23.79
C ASP A 53 -29.51 -5.37 -22.44
N SER A 54 -28.22 -5.13 -22.23
CA SER A 54 -27.64 -4.60 -20.98
C SER A 54 -26.38 -3.80 -21.29
N PRO A 55 -25.93 -2.94 -20.35
CA PRO A 55 -24.63 -2.28 -20.46
C PRO A 55 -23.51 -3.31 -20.56
N LEU A 56 -22.47 -2.98 -21.31
CA LEU A 56 -21.27 -3.79 -21.41
C LEU A 56 -20.63 -3.96 -20.03
N GLN A 57 -20.46 -5.22 -19.61
CA GLN A 57 -19.79 -5.53 -18.34
C GLN A 57 -18.32 -5.82 -18.60
N ILE A 58 -17.41 -5.12 -17.92
CA ILE A 58 -15.98 -5.41 -17.96
C ILE A 58 -15.50 -5.86 -16.60
N LEU A 59 -14.83 -7.01 -16.58
CA LEU A 59 -14.19 -7.59 -15.42
C LEU A 59 -12.72 -7.12 -15.37
N PRO A 60 -12.33 -6.21 -14.48
CA PRO A 60 -10.94 -5.84 -14.28
C PRO A 60 -10.27 -6.79 -13.28
N VAL A 61 -9.14 -7.35 -13.65
CA VAL A 61 -8.28 -8.13 -12.75
C VAL A 61 -6.92 -7.48 -12.69
N LEU A 62 -6.44 -7.22 -11.49
CA LEU A 62 -5.13 -6.62 -11.25
C LEU A 62 -4.15 -7.68 -10.78
N THR A 63 -2.94 -7.64 -11.33
CA THR A 63 -1.77 -8.35 -10.79
C THR A 63 -0.70 -7.33 -10.48
N ILE A 64 -0.21 -7.32 -9.25
CA ILE A 64 0.93 -6.49 -8.85
C ILE A 64 2.19 -7.27 -9.14
N ASP A 65 3.00 -6.76 -10.05
CA ASP A 65 4.27 -7.39 -10.43
C ASP A 65 5.39 -6.94 -9.50
N HIS A 66 5.50 -5.64 -9.22
CA HIS A 66 6.55 -5.10 -8.36
C HIS A 66 6.21 -3.67 -7.91
N ILE A 67 6.38 -3.36 -6.62
CA ILE A 67 6.35 -1.99 -6.12
C ILE A 67 7.76 -1.41 -6.24
N ARG A 68 7.94 -0.40 -7.08
CA ARG A 68 9.25 0.17 -7.38
C ARG A 68 9.73 1.16 -6.31
N SER A 69 8.85 2.03 -5.87
CA SER A 69 9.19 3.06 -4.88
C SER A 69 7.95 3.56 -4.16
N LEU A 70 8.15 3.98 -2.92
CA LEU A 70 7.18 4.65 -2.08
C LEU A 70 7.81 5.96 -1.59
N ASP A 71 7.29 7.10 -2.06
CA ASP A 71 7.79 8.43 -1.70
C ASP A 71 6.83 9.06 -0.69
N GLN A 72 7.23 9.02 0.59
CA GLN A 72 6.43 9.54 1.69
C GLN A 72 6.31 11.07 1.64
N ASN A 73 7.35 11.77 1.16
CA ASN A 73 7.37 13.23 1.08
C ASN A 73 6.44 13.75 -0.02
N LYS A 74 6.40 13.07 -1.17
CA LYS A 74 5.49 13.41 -2.27
C LYS A 74 4.12 12.81 -2.13
N GLY A 75 3.91 11.88 -1.19
CA GLY A 75 2.65 11.17 -1.05
C GLY A 75 2.34 10.30 -2.28
N THR A 76 3.35 9.60 -2.84
CA THR A 76 3.16 8.82 -4.07
C THR A 76 3.82 7.45 -3.99
N MET A 77 3.21 6.47 -4.68
CA MET A 77 3.76 5.14 -4.90
C MET A 77 3.90 4.88 -6.40
N THR A 78 5.03 4.31 -6.81
CA THR A 78 5.24 3.83 -8.18
C THR A 78 5.26 2.31 -8.18
N VAL A 79 4.35 1.72 -8.95
CA VAL A 79 4.11 0.27 -8.99
C VAL A 79 4.07 -0.23 -10.43
N ALA A 80 4.78 -1.33 -10.70
CA ALA A 80 4.64 -2.12 -11.92
C ALA A 80 3.50 -3.10 -11.72
N MET A 81 2.52 -3.08 -12.60
CA MET A 81 1.32 -3.89 -12.50
C MET A 81 0.85 -4.36 -13.88
N SER A 82 0.13 -5.47 -13.86
CA SER A 82 -0.52 -6.03 -15.04
C SER A 82 -2.03 -6.01 -14.82
N PHE A 83 -2.75 -5.45 -15.77
CA PHE A 83 -4.21 -5.49 -15.80
C PHE A 83 -4.66 -6.53 -16.81
N LEU A 84 -5.64 -7.33 -16.44
CA LEU A 84 -6.38 -8.19 -17.34
C LEU A 84 -7.84 -7.73 -17.35
N PHE A 85 -8.27 -7.24 -18.47
CA PHE A 85 -9.68 -6.87 -18.70
C PHE A 85 -10.37 -7.94 -19.50
N THR A 86 -11.53 -8.36 -19.04
CA THR A 86 -12.33 -9.38 -19.73
C THR A 86 -13.74 -8.85 -19.99
N TRP A 87 -14.20 -8.97 -21.22
CA TRP A 87 -15.58 -8.64 -21.62
C TRP A 87 -16.09 -9.59 -22.70
N MET A 88 -17.37 -9.48 -23.01
CA MET A 88 -18.01 -10.30 -24.02
C MET A 88 -18.45 -9.43 -25.21
N ASP A 89 -18.13 -9.87 -26.41
CA ASP A 89 -18.56 -9.28 -27.66
C ASP A 89 -19.04 -10.37 -28.61
N ASP A 90 -20.35 -10.58 -28.66
CA ASP A 90 -20.96 -11.66 -29.46
C ASP A 90 -20.66 -11.53 -30.96
N ARG A 91 -20.27 -10.34 -31.45
CA ARG A 91 -19.87 -10.11 -32.85
C ARG A 91 -18.60 -10.88 -33.21
N LEU A 92 -17.80 -11.24 -32.22
CA LEU A 92 -16.54 -11.96 -32.36
C LEU A 92 -16.67 -13.47 -32.14
N ALA A 93 -17.89 -13.97 -31.94
CA ALA A 93 -18.10 -15.39 -31.71
C ALA A 93 -18.03 -16.22 -33.02
N TRP A 94 -17.45 -17.44 -32.91
CA TRP A 94 -17.42 -18.37 -34.06
C TRP A 94 -17.67 -19.81 -33.64
N ASN A 95 -18.07 -20.65 -34.59
CA ASN A 95 -18.18 -22.08 -34.39
C ASN A 95 -16.84 -22.76 -34.74
N SER A 96 -16.16 -23.27 -33.73
CA SER A 96 -14.85 -23.90 -33.88
C SER A 96 -14.82 -25.09 -34.83
N SER A 97 -15.96 -25.82 -35.02
CA SER A 97 -16.06 -26.94 -35.95
C SER A 97 -15.83 -26.53 -37.39
N ASN A 98 -16.12 -25.28 -37.78
CA ASN A 98 -15.90 -24.74 -39.11
C ASN A 98 -14.46 -24.31 -39.39
N TYR A 99 -13.63 -24.32 -38.33
CA TYR A 99 -12.26 -23.77 -38.36
C TYR A 99 -11.27 -24.74 -37.68
N SER A 100 -11.24 -25.98 -38.09
CA SER A 100 -10.28 -26.99 -37.62
C SER A 100 -10.20 -27.13 -36.10
N GLY A 101 -11.28 -26.81 -35.36
CA GLY A 101 -11.33 -26.91 -33.90
C GLY A 101 -10.64 -25.76 -33.13
N VAL A 102 -10.22 -24.67 -33.79
CA VAL A 102 -9.61 -23.53 -33.15
C VAL A 102 -10.53 -22.90 -32.10
N GLN A 103 -10.06 -22.80 -30.86
CA GLN A 103 -10.83 -22.31 -29.70
C GLN A 103 -10.54 -20.83 -29.37
N THR A 104 -9.30 -20.39 -29.66
CA THR A 104 -8.83 -19.04 -29.30
C THR A 104 -7.93 -18.51 -30.40
N ILE A 105 -8.03 -17.20 -30.62
CA ILE A 105 -7.06 -16.42 -31.40
C ILE A 105 -6.33 -15.45 -30.49
N THR A 106 -5.04 -15.26 -30.70
CA THR A 106 -4.19 -14.40 -29.89
C THR A 106 -3.43 -13.43 -30.75
N GLY A 107 -3.18 -12.24 -30.27
CA GLY A 107 -2.36 -11.27 -30.98
C GLY A 107 -2.21 -9.97 -30.19
N HIS A 108 -1.65 -8.99 -30.85
CA HIS A 108 -1.38 -7.66 -30.29
C HIS A 108 -2.29 -6.62 -30.93
N LYS A 109 -2.59 -5.53 -30.21
CA LYS A 109 -3.50 -4.47 -30.71
C LYS A 109 -3.07 -3.84 -32.04
N PHE A 110 -1.80 -3.97 -32.44
CA PHE A 110 -1.28 -3.46 -33.72
C PHE A 110 -1.29 -4.50 -34.83
N ASP A 111 -1.73 -5.73 -34.57
CA ASP A 111 -1.85 -6.75 -35.62
C ASP A 111 -2.93 -6.34 -36.62
N PHE A 112 -2.71 -6.70 -37.89
CA PHE A 112 -3.50 -6.22 -39.04
C PHE A 112 -5.01 -6.32 -38.86
N TYR A 113 -5.51 -7.39 -38.23
CA TYR A 113 -6.96 -7.53 -37.97
C TYR A 113 -7.38 -6.98 -36.61
N LEU A 114 -6.51 -7.06 -35.61
CA LEU A 114 -6.86 -6.69 -34.24
C LEU A 114 -6.85 -5.18 -33.99
N HIS A 115 -6.28 -4.38 -34.90
CA HIS A 115 -6.30 -2.93 -34.77
C HIS A 115 -7.72 -2.33 -34.90
N ASP A 116 -8.64 -3.06 -35.54
CA ASP A 116 -10.04 -2.68 -35.66
C ASP A 116 -10.89 -3.13 -34.46
N LEU A 117 -10.32 -3.88 -33.53
CA LEU A 117 -11.02 -4.33 -32.35
C LEU A 117 -11.42 -3.15 -31.46
N TRP A 118 -12.66 -3.08 -31.06
CA TRP A 118 -13.07 -2.14 -30.04
C TRP A 118 -12.36 -2.44 -28.71
N LEU A 119 -11.67 -1.46 -28.19
CA LEU A 119 -11.03 -1.50 -26.88
C LEU A 119 -11.67 -0.44 -25.98
N PRO A 120 -11.90 -0.77 -24.68
CA PRO A 120 -12.51 0.17 -23.76
C PRO A 120 -11.58 1.37 -23.50
N THR A 121 -12.15 2.57 -23.45
CA THR A 121 -11.45 3.76 -22.98
C THR A 121 -11.45 3.75 -21.46
N LEU A 122 -10.31 3.51 -20.85
CA LEU A 122 -10.14 3.49 -19.40
C LEU A 122 -9.05 4.45 -18.96
N HIS A 123 -9.38 5.27 -17.97
CA HIS A 123 -8.47 6.25 -17.39
C HIS A 123 -8.20 5.94 -15.92
N LEU A 124 -7.05 6.37 -15.41
CA LEU A 124 -6.75 6.42 -13.99
C LEU A 124 -7.24 7.77 -13.44
N ALA A 125 -8.19 7.73 -12.51
CA ALA A 125 -8.81 8.92 -11.91
C ALA A 125 -7.87 9.65 -10.94
N ASP A 126 -7.00 8.89 -10.24
CA ASP A 126 -6.20 9.38 -9.11
C ASP A 126 -4.76 9.76 -9.52
N MET A 127 -4.51 10.18 -10.77
CA MET A 127 -3.15 10.53 -11.18
C MET A 127 -2.66 11.82 -10.53
N PRO A 128 -1.45 11.83 -9.92
CA PRO A 128 -0.88 13.04 -9.35
C PRO A 128 -0.50 14.05 -10.44
N GLY A 129 -0.91 15.29 -10.24
CA GLY A 129 -0.56 16.42 -11.10
C GLY A 129 -1.47 16.61 -12.32
N SER A 130 -1.12 17.59 -13.15
CA SER A 130 -1.84 17.93 -14.39
C SER A 130 -1.59 16.96 -15.55
N ALA A 131 -1.18 15.72 -15.25
CA ALA A 131 -1.02 14.69 -16.25
C ALA A 131 -2.35 14.51 -16.99
N LYS A 132 -2.34 14.64 -18.29
CA LYS A 132 -3.51 14.32 -19.14
C LYS A 132 -3.98 12.94 -18.76
N GLN A 133 -5.29 12.79 -18.53
CA GLN A 133 -5.92 11.49 -18.34
C GLN A 133 -5.37 10.53 -19.39
N GLN A 134 -4.56 9.57 -18.95
CA GLN A 134 -3.94 8.62 -19.86
C GLN A 134 -4.91 7.47 -20.05
N ASP A 135 -5.35 7.28 -21.29
CA ASP A 135 -6.07 6.07 -21.68
C ASP A 135 -5.11 4.87 -21.62
N LEU A 136 -5.43 3.92 -20.76
CA LEU A 136 -4.61 2.72 -20.55
C LEU A 136 -4.44 1.92 -21.84
N PHE A 137 -5.50 1.73 -22.61
CA PHE A 137 -5.46 0.95 -23.84
C PHE A 137 -4.75 1.67 -24.98
N LYS A 138 -4.83 3.00 -25.01
CA LYS A 138 -4.17 3.81 -26.04
C LYS A 138 -2.67 3.92 -25.83
N ASN A 139 -2.25 4.08 -24.59
CA ASN A 139 -0.87 4.44 -24.27
C ASN A 139 0.04 3.25 -23.93
N HIS A 140 -0.51 2.07 -23.73
CA HIS A 140 0.27 0.86 -23.42
C HIS A 140 0.10 -0.20 -24.49
N ASP A 141 1.04 -1.12 -24.52
CA ASP A 141 0.93 -2.32 -25.33
C ASP A 141 -0.17 -3.23 -24.77
N VAL A 142 -0.94 -3.85 -25.65
CA VAL A 142 -2.08 -4.66 -25.30
C VAL A 142 -2.00 -6.01 -26.00
N ASP A 143 -1.88 -7.05 -25.21
CA ASP A 143 -2.00 -8.42 -25.69
C ASP A 143 -3.47 -8.82 -25.63
N ILE A 144 -3.98 -9.40 -26.72
CA ILE A 144 -5.39 -9.72 -26.91
C ILE A 144 -5.56 -11.22 -27.09
N VAL A 145 -6.53 -11.79 -26.41
CA VAL A 145 -6.99 -13.17 -26.60
C VAL A 145 -8.50 -13.14 -26.80
N ILE A 146 -8.97 -13.67 -27.93
CA ILE A 146 -10.39 -13.81 -28.22
C ILE A 146 -10.73 -15.28 -28.22
N HIS A 147 -11.72 -15.65 -27.41
CA HIS A 147 -12.23 -17.01 -27.34
C HIS A 147 -13.41 -17.18 -28.30
N LYS A 148 -13.63 -18.39 -28.79
CA LYS A 148 -14.74 -18.75 -29.71
C LYS A 148 -16.13 -18.30 -29.26
N SER A 149 -16.32 -18.10 -27.96
CA SER A 149 -17.58 -17.59 -27.38
C SER A 149 -17.78 -16.08 -27.60
N GLY A 150 -16.80 -15.37 -28.16
CA GLY A 150 -16.79 -13.91 -28.21
C GLY A 150 -16.23 -13.27 -26.93
N THR A 151 -15.70 -14.05 -25.98
CA THR A 151 -15.03 -13.49 -24.80
C THR A 151 -13.68 -12.92 -25.21
N VAL A 152 -13.49 -11.63 -24.97
CA VAL A 152 -12.24 -10.90 -25.20
C VAL A 152 -11.51 -10.73 -23.89
N ARG A 153 -10.21 -11.02 -23.89
CA ARG A 153 -9.28 -10.75 -22.80
C ARG A 153 -8.17 -9.85 -23.31
N ALA A 154 -8.00 -8.71 -22.66
CA ALA A 154 -6.93 -7.78 -22.99
C ALA A 154 -6.01 -7.60 -21.79
N SER A 155 -4.72 -7.83 -21.97
CA SER A 155 -3.69 -7.70 -20.95
C SER A 155 -2.83 -6.49 -21.22
N ILE A 156 -2.62 -5.67 -20.18
CA ILE A 156 -1.81 -4.45 -20.23
C ILE A 156 -0.78 -4.53 -19.10
N LYS A 157 0.49 -4.26 -19.43
CA LYS A 157 1.53 -4.04 -18.41
C LYS A 157 1.84 -2.56 -18.32
N ALA A 158 1.79 -2.02 -17.12
CA ALA A 158 1.98 -0.59 -16.88
C ALA A 158 2.83 -0.32 -15.63
N LEU A 159 3.65 0.73 -15.72
CA LEU A 159 4.30 1.34 -14.56
C LEU A 159 3.49 2.58 -14.20
N ILE A 160 2.84 2.56 -13.06
CA ILE A 160 1.89 3.60 -12.64
C ILE A 160 2.38 4.27 -11.37
N THR A 161 2.33 5.60 -11.33
CA THR A 161 2.52 6.40 -10.12
C THR A 161 1.17 6.87 -9.62
N THR A 162 0.82 6.49 -8.39
CA THR A 162 -0.47 6.77 -7.78
C THR A 162 -0.29 7.54 -6.48
N PRO A 163 -1.25 8.40 -6.07
CA PRO A 163 -1.20 9.04 -4.78
C PRO A 163 -1.40 8.02 -3.66
N CYS A 164 -0.70 8.25 -2.55
CA CYS A 164 -0.86 7.55 -1.30
C CYS A 164 -1.24 8.51 -0.20
N TYR A 165 -2.19 8.11 0.63
CA TYR A 165 -2.51 8.85 1.84
C TYR A 165 -1.68 8.27 2.99
N PHE A 166 -0.72 9.06 3.49
CA PHE A 166 0.13 8.69 4.62
C PHE A 166 -0.45 9.25 5.92
N GLY A 167 -0.78 8.34 6.85
CA GLY A 167 -1.14 8.66 8.22
C GLY A 167 -0.01 8.24 9.16
N PHE A 168 0.59 9.20 9.88
CA PHE A 168 1.72 8.93 10.77
C PHE A 168 1.33 8.88 12.25
N GLY A 169 0.03 8.86 12.59
CA GLY A 169 -0.42 8.85 13.98
C GLY A 169 0.19 7.71 14.78
N ASP A 170 0.14 6.51 14.24
CA ASP A 170 0.63 5.28 14.88
C ASP A 170 2.07 4.93 14.53
N TYR A 171 2.82 5.90 13.97
CA TYR A 171 4.22 5.70 13.65
C TYR A 171 5.01 5.24 14.90
N PRO A 172 5.82 4.16 14.82
CA PRO A 172 6.32 3.45 13.65
C PRO A 172 5.52 2.21 13.23
N ASN A 173 4.38 1.90 13.82
CA ASN A 173 3.54 0.73 13.51
C ASN A 173 2.39 1.09 12.57
N ASP A 174 2.59 2.07 11.73
CA ASP A 174 1.59 2.65 10.84
C ASP A 174 1.27 1.75 9.65
N TYR A 175 -0.01 1.86 9.23
CA TYR A 175 -0.53 1.29 8.00
C TYR A 175 -0.79 2.41 7.01
N GLN A 176 -0.37 2.22 5.77
CA GLN A 176 -0.52 3.21 4.71
C GLN A 176 -1.42 2.67 3.61
N ASN A 177 -2.34 3.49 3.13
CA ASN A 177 -3.26 3.11 2.08
C ASN A 177 -2.94 3.89 0.80
N CYS A 178 -2.55 3.16 -0.24
CA CYS A 178 -2.37 3.70 -1.58
C CYS A 178 -3.53 3.27 -2.45
N THR A 179 -4.15 4.20 -3.15
CA THR A 179 -5.32 3.89 -3.96
C THR A 179 -5.08 4.23 -5.41
N PHE A 180 -5.66 3.47 -6.30
CA PHE A 180 -5.84 3.88 -7.68
C PHE A 180 -7.21 3.45 -8.18
N THR A 181 -7.79 4.32 -8.97
CA THR A 181 -9.17 4.19 -9.41
C THR A 181 -9.22 4.19 -10.93
N LEU A 182 -9.80 3.14 -11.49
CA LEU A 182 -10.15 3.05 -12.90
C LEU A 182 -11.49 3.77 -13.13
N MET A 183 -11.56 4.56 -14.19
CA MET A 183 -12.80 5.19 -14.63
C MET A 183 -12.98 5.05 -16.13
N SER A 184 -14.22 5.00 -16.57
CA SER A 184 -14.57 5.07 -17.97
C SER A 184 -15.30 6.39 -18.28
N PRO A 185 -15.09 7.00 -19.45
CA PRO A 185 -15.85 8.16 -19.88
C PRO A 185 -17.32 7.82 -20.18
N TYR A 186 -17.65 6.55 -20.39
CA TYR A 186 -18.99 6.11 -20.66
C TYR A 186 -19.88 6.14 -19.41
N PHE A 187 -21.16 6.44 -19.59
CA PHE A 187 -22.15 6.33 -18.52
C PHE A 187 -22.57 4.88 -18.28
N ALA A 188 -23.17 4.64 -17.12
CA ALA A 188 -23.48 3.30 -16.64
C ALA A 188 -24.61 2.58 -17.42
N ASP A 189 -25.33 3.30 -18.28
CA ASP A 189 -26.26 2.73 -19.26
C ASP A 189 -25.53 2.02 -20.43
N ALA A 190 -24.29 2.42 -20.68
CA ALA A 190 -23.47 1.88 -21.76
C ALA A 190 -22.41 0.90 -21.27
N PHE A 191 -21.82 1.20 -20.12
CA PHE A 191 -20.63 0.52 -19.63
C PHE A 191 -20.64 0.44 -18.09
N GLN A 192 -20.33 -0.73 -17.57
CA GLN A 192 -20.15 -0.93 -16.13
C GLN A 192 -18.97 -1.85 -15.85
N PHE A 193 -18.31 -1.64 -14.71
CA PHE A 193 -17.41 -2.63 -14.17
C PHE A 193 -18.22 -3.76 -13.51
N SER A 194 -17.78 -5.00 -13.70
CA SER A 194 -18.38 -6.16 -13.03
C SER A 194 -18.09 -6.14 -11.53
N ASP A 195 -19.05 -6.60 -10.72
CA ASP A 195 -18.85 -6.80 -9.28
C ASP A 195 -17.81 -7.86 -8.95
N TRP A 196 -17.52 -8.74 -9.90
CA TRP A 196 -16.57 -9.85 -9.78
C TRP A 196 -15.14 -9.42 -10.14
N GLY A 197 -14.82 -8.14 -10.08
CA GLY A 197 -13.47 -7.65 -10.26
C GLY A 197 -12.55 -8.35 -9.27
N GLY A 198 -11.56 -9.07 -9.79
CA GLY A 198 -10.64 -9.88 -9.03
C GLY A 198 -9.30 -9.19 -8.87
N PHE A 199 -8.64 -9.55 -7.82
CA PHE A 199 -7.25 -9.26 -7.58
C PHE A 199 -6.47 -10.59 -7.60
N ALA A 200 -5.37 -10.63 -8.33
CA ALA A 200 -4.48 -11.78 -8.35
C ALA A 200 -3.07 -11.34 -7.97
N TYR A 201 -2.53 -11.92 -6.92
CA TYR A 201 -1.09 -11.82 -6.66
C TYR A 201 -0.32 -12.53 -7.75
N SER A 202 0.73 -11.91 -8.26
CA SER A 202 1.75 -12.63 -8.99
C SER A 202 2.31 -13.74 -8.10
N LYS A 203 2.58 -14.92 -8.67
CA LYS A 203 3.19 -16.04 -7.95
C LYS A 203 4.52 -15.64 -7.27
N TYR A 204 5.20 -14.64 -7.81
CA TYR A 204 6.44 -14.06 -7.26
C TYR A 204 6.21 -13.21 -6.01
N LEU A 205 5.01 -12.67 -5.78
CA LEU A 205 4.66 -11.95 -4.55
C LEU A 205 4.46 -12.88 -3.35
N LEU A 206 4.11 -14.15 -3.59
CA LEU A 206 3.94 -15.17 -2.56
C LEU A 206 5.28 -15.77 -2.10
N GLU A 207 6.36 -15.60 -2.85
CA GLU A 207 7.70 -16.09 -2.54
C GLU A 207 8.57 -14.94 -1.97
N ASP A 208 8.26 -14.49 -0.76
CA ASP A 208 9.11 -13.85 0.27
C ASP A 208 9.87 -12.54 -0.01
N ARG A 209 9.94 -11.98 -1.22
CA ARG A 209 10.83 -10.82 -1.44
C ARG A 209 10.28 -9.66 -2.25
N ILE A 210 9.15 -9.81 -2.90
CA ILE A 210 8.61 -8.78 -3.82
C ILE A 210 7.56 -7.89 -3.12
N SER A 211 7.04 -8.35 -1.97
CA SER A 211 6.12 -7.58 -1.13
C SER A 211 6.81 -6.46 -0.34
N ASP A 212 8.12 -6.59 -0.15
CA ASP A 212 8.90 -5.67 0.68
C ASP A 212 9.48 -4.54 -0.17
N VAL A 213 9.02 -3.33 0.07
CA VAL A 213 9.54 -2.13 -0.59
C VAL A 213 10.09 -1.17 0.44
N GLN A 214 11.41 -1.00 0.45
CA GLN A 214 12.08 -0.17 1.45
C GLN A 214 11.71 -0.63 2.87
N ASP A 215 10.98 0.22 3.60
CA ASP A 215 10.54 -0.04 4.97
C ASP A 215 9.10 -0.54 5.07
N PHE A 216 8.47 -0.92 3.95
CA PHE A 216 7.07 -1.32 3.91
C PHE A 216 6.87 -2.71 3.30
N MET A 217 5.85 -3.40 3.80
CA MET A 217 5.37 -4.67 3.28
C MET A 217 3.92 -4.53 2.83
N LEU A 218 3.60 -5.01 1.64
CA LEU A 218 2.23 -5.10 1.16
C LEU A 218 1.50 -6.22 1.90
N ILE A 219 0.41 -5.89 2.60
CA ILE A 219 -0.36 -6.85 3.41
C ILE A 219 -1.63 -7.27 2.69
N ASN A 220 -2.35 -6.30 2.13
CA ASN A 220 -3.67 -6.53 1.55
C ASN A 220 -3.90 -5.67 0.32
N VAL A 221 -4.74 -6.16 -0.57
CA VAL A 221 -5.29 -5.39 -1.67
C VAL A 221 -6.78 -5.65 -1.74
N ASP A 222 -7.53 -4.60 -1.48
CA ASP A 222 -8.98 -4.61 -1.61
C ASP A 222 -9.40 -3.97 -2.94
N SER A 223 -10.54 -4.36 -3.43
CA SER A 223 -11.13 -3.76 -4.62
C SER A 223 -12.64 -3.60 -4.48
N HIS A 224 -13.16 -2.48 -4.92
CA HIS A 224 -14.59 -2.23 -4.90
C HIS A 224 -15.03 -1.35 -6.06
N ARG A 225 -16.23 -1.63 -6.56
CA ARG A 225 -16.93 -0.81 -7.54
C ARG A 225 -17.79 0.23 -6.83
N TYR A 226 -17.86 1.42 -7.39
CA TYR A 226 -18.81 2.45 -7.01
C TYR A 226 -19.23 3.28 -8.23
N PHE A 227 -20.26 4.08 -8.06
CA PHE A 227 -20.76 4.97 -9.10
C PHE A 227 -20.76 6.41 -8.60
N MET A 228 -20.52 7.32 -9.51
CA MET A 228 -20.63 8.75 -9.25
C MET A 228 -21.84 9.30 -10.01
N TYR A 229 -22.83 9.77 -9.28
CA TYR A 229 -24.04 10.38 -9.84
C TYR A 229 -23.82 11.88 -10.03
N LEU A 230 -24.09 12.39 -11.24
CA LEU A 230 -23.91 13.80 -11.63
C LEU A 230 -22.52 14.39 -11.30
N GLY A 231 -21.53 13.56 -11.07
CA GLY A 231 -20.17 14.00 -10.70
C GLY A 231 -20.02 14.50 -9.26
N MET A 232 -21.01 14.31 -8.39
CA MET A 232 -21.00 14.79 -7.00
C MET A 232 -21.22 13.68 -5.98
N ASP A 233 -22.24 12.88 -6.14
CA ASP A 233 -22.63 11.87 -5.15
C ASP A 233 -22.01 10.50 -5.47
N VAL A 234 -21.38 9.89 -4.47
CA VAL A 234 -20.82 8.54 -4.56
C VAL A 234 -21.84 7.54 -4.03
N VAL A 235 -22.18 6.56 -4.86
CA VAL A 235 -23.12 5.48 -4.51
C VAL A 235 -22.51 4.13 -4.83
N GLU A 236 -22.75 3.15 -3.98
CA GLU A 236 -22.25 1.78 -4.21
C GLU A 236 -23.05 1.06 -5.29
N ASN A 237 -24.36 1.33 -5.37
CA ASN A 237 -25.28 0.73 -6.34
C ASN A 237 -26.15 1.82 -6.97
N ILE A 238 -26.40 1.66 -8.28
CA ILE A 238 -27.23 2.62 -9.02
C ILE A 238 -28.67 2.63 -8.47
N GLY A 239 -29.22 1.47 -8.07
CA GLY A 239 -30.58 1.35 -7.53
C GLY A 239 -31.63 1.95 -8.45
N THR A 240 -32.32 2.98 -7.98
CA THR A 240 -33.38 3.71 -8.73
C THR A 240 -32.83 4.91 -9.51
N LEU A 241 -31.52 5.22 -9.42
CA LEU A 241 -30.93 6.34 -10.12
C LEU A 241 -30.88 6.09 -11.63
N PRO A 242 -31.06 7.13 -12.46
CA PRO A 242 -30.99 6.97 -13.90
C PRO A 242 -29.56 6.66 -14.35
N PRO A 243 -29.29 5.51 -14.99
CA PRO A 243 -27.94 5.07 -15.32
C PRO A 243 -27.19 6.01 -16.26
N GLY A 244 -27.91 6.75 -17.11
CA GLY A 244 -27.33 7.73 -18.05
C GLY A 244 -26.70 8.96 -17.38
N TYR A 245 -26.83 9.11 -16.06
CA TYR A 245 -26.18 10.17 -15.26
C TYR A 245 -25.16 9.63 -14.26
N CYS A 246 -24.98 8.30 -14.23
CA CYS A 246 -24.02 7.63 -13.36
C CYS A 246 -22.78 7.22 -14.16
N ARG A 247 -21.59 7.40 -13.57
CA ARG A 247 -20.35 6.86 -14.13
C ARG A 247 -19.80 5.79 -13.19
N GLY A 248 -19.35 4.68 -13.77
CA GLY A 248 -18.75 3.57 -13.02
C GLY A 248 -17.27 3.82 -12.73
N PHE A 249 -16.88 3.55 -11.50
CA PHE A 249 -15.50 3.56 -11.03
C PHE A 249 -15.16 2.22 -10.42
N TYR A 250 -13.90 1.83 -10.53
CA TYR A 250 -13.37 0.64 -9.89
C TYR A 250 -12.08 0.99 -9.15
N ARG A 251 -12.12 0.94 -7.82
CA ARG A 251 -11.01 1.34 -6.94
C ARG A 251 -10.30 0.12 -6.38
N TYR A 252 -8.98 0.17 -6.44
CA TYR A 252 -8.09 -0.73 -5.73
C TYR A 252 -7.44 0.02 -4.57
N VAL A 253 -7.37 -0.64 -3.41
CA VAL A 253 -6.76 -0.11 -2.19
C VAL A 253 -5.65 -1.06 -1.77
N LEU A 254 -4.41 -0.59 -1.82
CA LEU A 254 -3.24 -1.33 -1.38
C LEU A 254 -2.91 -0.91 0.04
N THR A 255 -2.97 -1.86 0.98
CA THR A 255 -2.60 -1.63 2.37
C THR A 255 -1.17 -2.08 2.61
N LEU A 256 -0.32 -1.12 2.97
CA LEU A 256 1.08 -1.30 3.25
C LEU A 256 1.33 -1.16 4.76
N LYS A 257 2.10 -2.05 5.35
CA LYS A 257 2.53 -1.99 6.74
C LYS A 257 4.01 -1.63 6.80
N ARG A 258 4.39 -0.72 7.70
CA ARG A 258 5.80 -0.42 7.95
C ARG A 258 6.49 -1.60 8.66
N MET A 259 7.70 -1.93 8.19
CA MET A 259 8.55 -2.95 8.82
C MET A 259 9.42 -2.32 9.90
N ASN A 260 9.23 -2.78 11.12
CA ASN A 260 9.79 -2.14 12.33
C ASN A 260 11.30 -2.34 12.57
N LYS A 261 12.01 -3.10 11.75
CA LYS A 261 13.40 -3.52 12.06
C LYS A 261 14.39 -2.36 12.20
N LEU A 262 14.38 -1.42 11.24
CA LEU A 262 15.28 -0.25 11.27
C LEU A 262 14.78 0.82 12.25
N VAL A 263 13.47 1.02 12.31
CA VAL A 263 12.84 2.01 13.17
C VAL A 263 13.06 1.69 14.64
N PHE A 264 12.99 0.42 15.02
CA PHE A 264 13.31 0.00 16.40
C PHE A 264 14.72 0.42 16.80
N SER A 265 15.73 0.22 15.96
CA SER A 265 17.12 0.58 16.28
C SER A 265 17.38 2.09 16.29
N GLN A 266 16.69 2.84 15.43
CA GLN A 266 16.90 4.28 15.27
C GLN A 266 16.09 5.14 16.24
N LEU A 267 14.90 4.70 16.63
CA LEU A 267 13.97 5.48 17.46
C LEU A 267 13.72 4.84 18.83
N THR A 268 13.24 3.61 18.86
CA THR A 268 12.80 2.97 20.12
C THR A 268 13.97 2.66 21.04
N ALA A 269 15.09 2.13 20.53
CA ALA A 269 16.25 1.78 21.34
C ALA A 269 16.90 3.01 21.99
N PRO A 270 17.19 4.14 21.32
CA PRO A 270 17.67 5.35 21.96
C PRO A 270 16.74 5.88 23.05
N MET A 271 15.42 5.87 22.82
CA MET A 271 14.45 6.29 23.85
C MET A 271 14.51 5.43 25.11
N ILE A 272 14.62 4.11 24.96
CA ILE A 272 14.78 3.20 26.11
C ILE A 272 16.06 3.54 26.87
N VAL A 273 17.16 3.79 26.17
CA VAL A 273 18.44 4.17 26.80
C VAL A 273 18.31 5.49 27.57
N ILE A 274 17.63 6.48 27.01
CA ILE A 274 17.36 7.78 27.64
C ILE A 274 16.55 7.57 28.94
N ILE A 275 15.47 6.82 28.90
CA ILE A 275 14.62 6.50 30.07
C ILE A 275 15.44 5.82 31.16
N VAL A 276 16.28 4.87 30.79
CA VAL A 276 17.17 4.18 31.74
C VAL A 276 18.17 5.13 32.37
N LEU A 277 18.83 6.00 31.57
CA LEU A 277 19.78 7.00 32.06
C LEU A 277 19.12 7.99 33.02
N MET A 278 17.93 8.49 32.67
CA MET A 278 17.15 9.41 33.49
C MET A 278 16.79 8.74 34.84
N THR A 279 16.34 7.50 34.81
CA THR A 279 16.01 6.73 36.01
C THR A 279 17.23 6.55 36.89
N ILE A 280 18.37 6.12 36.34
CA ILE A 280 19.64 5.99 37.08
C ILE A 280 20.06 7.32 37.70
N ALA A 281 20.02 8.42 36.93
CA ALA A 281 20.35 9.74 37.40
C ALA A 281 19.46 10.21 38.56
N GLY A 282 18.19 9.84 38.53
CA GLY A 282 17.26 10.05 39.63
C GLY A 282 17.72 9.41 40.93
N PHE A 283 18.19 8.17 40.91
CA PHE A 283 18.65 7.44 42.08
C PHE A 283 20.02 7.89 42.61
N LEU A 284 20.86 8.50 41.78
CA LEU A 284 22.18 8.94 42.20
C LEU A 284 22.13 10.12 43.21
N PRO A 285 23.08 10.22 44.15
CA PRO A 285 23.21 11.37 45.01
C PRO A 285 23.28 12.65 44.17
N ASN A 286 22.72 13.75 44.67
CA ASN A 286 22.59 15.01 43.91
C ASN A 286 23.91 15.51 43.28
N ARG A 287 25.05 15.21 43.92
CA ARG A 287 26.38 15.58 43.40
C ARG A 287 26.70 14.90 42.06
N TYR A 288 26.25 13.66 41.85
CA TYR A 288 26.52 12.86 40.65
C TYR A 288 25.29 12.81 39.73
N GLY A 289 24.09 12.87 40.31
CA GLY A 289 22.85 12.79 39.54
C GLY A 289 22.61 14.04 38.68
N LEU A 290 22.94 15.25 39.17
CA LEU A 290 22.74 16.48 38.41
C LEU A 290 23.55 16.52 37.10
N PRO A 291 24.89 16.25 37.10
CA PRO A 291 25.65 16.18 35.85
C PRO A 291 25.12 15.14 34.85
N VAL A 292 24.64 13.97 35.35
CA VAL A 292 24.08 12.93 34.49
C VAL A 292 22.77 13.40 33.89
N LEU A 293 21.85 14.05 34.63
CA LEU A 293 20.59 14.61 34.10
C LEU A 293 20.85 15.67 33.04
N LEU A 294 21.84 16.55 33.25
CA LEU A 294 22.18 17.56 32.25
C LEU A 294 22.75 16.92 30.97
N ALA A 295 23.54 15.84 31.10
CA ALA A 295 24.04 15.10 29.96
C ALA A 295 22.87 14.38 29.23
N THR A 296 21.94 13.76 29.98
CA THR A 296 20.74 13.11 29.43
C THR A 296 19.88 14.12 28.69
N LEU A 297 19.62 15.30 29.24
CA LEU A 297 18.89 16.37 28.58
C LEU A 297 19.57 16.79 27.26
N GLY A 298 20.91 16.88 27.21
CA GLY A 298 21.63 17.14 25.97
C GLY A 298 21.41 16.04 24.93
N ILE A 299 21.42 14.77 25.33
CA ILE A 299 21.19 13.63 24.45
C ILE A 299 19.73 13.66 23.95
N GLU A 300 18.74 13.96 24.80
CA GLU A 300 17.33 14.07 24.43
C GLU A 300 17.09 15.17 23.38
N LEU A 301 17.69 16.35 23.58
CA LEU A 301 17.58 17.44 22.61
C LEU A 301 18.19 17.05 21.26
N MET A 302 19.37 16.43 21.26
CA MET A 302 19.99 15.93 20.02
C MET A 302 19.14 14.86 19.35
N PHE A 303 18.55 13.95 20.13
CA PHE A 303 17.67 12.92 19.63
C PHE A 303 16.38 13.53 19.04
N THR A 304 15.76 14.51 19.70
CA THR A 304 14.56 15.20 19.21
C THR A 304 14.83 15.93 17.90
N ILE A 305 15.98 16.58 17.76
CA ILE A 305 16.40 17.21 16.50
C ILE A 305 16.61 16.15 15.41
N SER A 306 17.31 15.05 15.72
CA SER A 306 17.52 13.96 14.76
C SER A 306 16.22 13.29 14.31
N MET A 307 15.21 13.23 15.19
CA MET A 307 13.90 12.73 14.82
C MET A 307 13.22 13.57 13.73
N THR A 308 13.39 14.92 13.77
CA THR A 308 12.80 15.78 12.74
C THR A 308 13.35 15.51 11.35
N ASP A 309 14.61 15.05 11.25
CA ASP A 309 15.24 14.72 9.97
C ASP A 309 14.78 13.34 9.41
N VAL A 310 14.35 12.43 10.30
CA VAL A 310 13.89 11.08 9.92
C VAL A 310 12.42 11.07 9.53
N LEU A 311 11.65 12.01 10.07
CA LEU A 311 10.21 12.09 9.81
C LEU A 311 9.96 12.83 8.48
N PRO A 312 9.00 12.35 7.65
CA PRO A 312 8.67 13.02 6.39
C PRO A 312 8.08 14.41 6.61
N ASP A 313 8.38 15.36 5.72
CA ASP A 313 7.98 16.77 5.83
C ASP A 313 6.45 17.02 5.82
N ASN A 314 5.67 16.05 5.32
CA ASN A 314 4.21 16.17 5.15
C ASN A 314 3.43 15.53 6.32
N PHE A 315 3.58 16.08 7.51
CA PHE A 315 2.81 15.63 8.67
C PHE A 315 1.40 16.23 8.73
N ASN A 316 0.41 15.36 8.77
CA ASN A 316 -0.92 15.71 9.27
C ASN A 316 -1.01 15.33 10.76
N GLY A 317 -0.31 16.05 11.63
CA GLY A 317 -0.29 15.83 13.07
C GLY A 317 1.01 15.22 13.60
N MET A 318 1.25 15.39 14.89
CA MET A 318 2.48 14.89 15.54
C MET A 318 2.33 13.41 15.85
N PRO A 319 3.27 12.53 15.45
CA PRO A 319 3.19 11.12 15.77
C PRO A 319 3.32 10.89 17.28
N ASN A 320 2.70 9.81 17.77
CA ASN A 320 2.71 9.44 19.19
C ASN A 320 4.12 9.37 19.77
N ILE A 321 5.09 8.86 19.00
CA ILE A 321 6.49 8.80 19.42
C ILE A 321 7.13 10.19 19.56
N GLY A 322 6.73 11.16 18.76
CA GLY A 322 7.20 12.55 18.88
C GLY A 322 6.64 13.22 20.11
N ILE A 323 5.38 12.98 20.45
CA ILE A 323 4.75 13.47 21.69
C ILE A 323 5.49 12.87 22.90
N LEU A 324 5.79 11.56 22.87
CA LEU A 324 6.54 10.90 23.93
C LEU A 324 7.95 11.50 24.09
N ALA A 325 8.65 11.79 23.01
CA ALA A 325 9.99 12.43 23.07
C ALA A 325 9.94 13.82 23.74
N ILE A 326 8.93 14.63 23.42
CA ILE A 326 8.75 15.95 24.07
C ILE A 326 8.43 15.80 25.56
N LEU A 327 7.59 14.85 25.92
CA LEU A 327 7.24 14.58 27.32
C LEU A 327 8.48 14.18 28.12
N LEU A 328 9.38 13.35 27.57
CA LEU A 328 10.65 12.98 28.20
C LEU A 328 11.52 14.20 28.45
N VAL A 329 11.65 15.12 27.50
CA VAL A 329 12.42 16.38 27.68
C VAL A 329 11.84 17.22 28.82
N ILE A 330 10.52 17.36 28.88
CA ILE A 330 9.84 18.12 29.95
C ILE A 330 10.10 17.44 31.31
N GLU A 331 9.98 16.13 31.38
CA GLU A 331 10.21 15.35 32.58
C GLU A 331 11.66 15.52 33.08
N THR A 332 12.65 15.41 32.21
CA THR A 332 14.06 15.61 32.55
C THR A 332 14.33 17.05 33.03
N MET A 333 13.68 18.04 32.43
CA MET A 333 13.77 19.43 32.90
C MET A 333 13.21 19.61 34.34
N VAL A 334 12.04 19.01 34.60
CA VAL A 334 11.40 19.05 35.92
C VAL A 334 12.29 18.39 36.98
N LEU A 335 12.86 17.22 36.67
CA LEU A 335 13.79 16.51 37.54
C LEU A 335 15.06 17.29 37.82
N THR A 336 15.60 17.90 36.78
CA THR A 336 16.80 18.75 36.91
C THR A 336 16.52 19.94 37.82
N ALA A 337 15.41 20.65 37.64
CA ALA A 337 14.99 21.75 38.46
C ALA A 337 14.78 21.31 39.94
N TRP A 338 14.15 20.14 40.13
CA TRP A 338 13.98 19.58 41.48
C TRP A 338 15.31 19.25 42.16
N LYS A 339 16.26 18.65 41.45
CA LYS A 339 17.60 18.34 41.99
C LYS A 339 18.36 19.62 42.37
N VAL A 340 18.28 20.66 41.53
CA VAL A 340 18.87 21.96 41.82
C VAL A 340 18.25 22.57 43.08
N PHE A 341 16.92 22.54 43.20
CA PHE A 341 16.20 23.02 44.36
C PHE A 341 16.59 22.24 45.63
N SER A 342 16.70 20.93 45.56
CA SER A 342 17.15 20.06 46.66
C SER A 342 18.59 20.38 47.09
N ILE A 343 19.51 20.69 46.18
CA ILE A 343 20.86 21.10 46.48
C ILE A 343 20.84 22.48 47.19
N TYR A 344 20.05 23.44 46.66
CA TYR A 344 19.94 24.78 47.25
C TYR A 344 19.41 24.72 48.68
N THR A 345 18.35 23.99 48.96
CA THR A 345 17.78 23.84 50.31
C THR A 345 18.75 23.17 51.27
N ARG A 346 19.52 22.16 50.84
CA ARG A 346 20.54 21.50 51.65
C ARG A 346 21.75 22.40 51.92
N ASN A 347 22.17 23.25 50.99
CA ASN A 347 23.30 24.14 51.16
C ASN A 347 22.98 25.32 52.07
N ASN A 348 21.78 25.88 51.96
CA ASN A 348 21.31 26.95 52.85
C ASN A 348 21.20 26.52 54.31
N ARG A 349 20.94 25.24 54.56
CA ARG A 349 20.90 24.69 55.92
C ARG A 349 22.26 24.64 56.66
N ARG A 350 23.32 24.49 55.91
CA ARG A 350 24.67 24.54 56.52
C ARG A 350 25.02 25.92 57.10
N LEU A 351 24.20 26.93 56.71
CA LEU A 351 24.40 28.32 57.12
C LEU A 351 23.47 28.83 58.23
N LYS A 352 22.39 28.09 58.61
CA LYS A 352 21.42 28.53 59.64
C LYS A 352 20.97 27.37 60.57
N VAL A 353 21.16 27.51 61.85
CA VAL A 353 20.66 26.63 62.91
C VAL A 353 19.27 27.14 63.35
N VAL A 354 18.18 26.64 62.76
CA VAL A 354 16.81 26.96 63.22
C VAL A 354 15.91 25.72 63.17
N LYS A 355 15.20 25.43 64.26
CA LYS A 355 14.36 24.25 64.51
C LYS A 355 13.13 24.09 63.62
N GLU A 356 12.61 25.11 62.98
CA GLU A 356 11.43 25.08 62.10
C GLU A 356 11.67 24.52 60.72
N GLU A 357 12.91 24.38 60.29
CA GLU A 357 13.31 23.84 59.00
C GLU A 357 13.30 22.30 58.88
N ASP A 358 13.05 21.56 60.00
CA ASP A 358 13.06 20.10 59.98
C ASP A 358 11.85 19.54 59.21
N GLN A 359 10.71 20.24 59.17
CA GLN A 359 9.56 19.84 58.37
C GLN A 359 9.83 19.92 56.87
N ILE A 360 10.40 21.02 56.39
CA ILE A 360 10.73 21.22 54.97
C ILE A 360 11.75 20.16 54.52
N TYR A 361 12.70 19.80 55.34
CA TYR A 361 13.68 18.75 55.02
C TYR A 361 13.06 17.35 54.94
N GLN A 362 12.17 17.02 55.82
CA GLN A 362 11.44 15.78 55.75
C GLN A 362 10.52 15.73 54.49
N ILE A 363 9.88 16.84 54.19
CA ILE A 363 9.07 16.99 52.97
C ILE A 363 9.93 16.77 51.71
N VAL A 364 11.12 17.41 51.62
CA VAL A 364 12.02 17.23 50.47
C VAL A 364 12.49 15.78 50.31
N ILE A 365 12.81 15.07 51.41
CA ILE A 365 13.18 13.66 51.37
C ILE A 365 12.03 12.77 50.95
N TRP A 366 10.81 13.03 51.49
CA TRP A 366 9.64 12.31 51.11
C TRP A 366 9.26 12.53 49.65
N THR A 367 9.32 13.76 49.17
CA THR A 367 9.05 14.12 47.80
C THR A 367 10.07 13.49 46.85
N ASP A 368 11.36 13.47 47.22
CA ASP A 368 12.41 12.74 46.45
C ASP A 368 12.03 11.24 46.28
N ARG A 369 11.56 10.58 47.35
CA ARG A 369 11.18 9.17 47.31
C ARG A 369 9.93 8.93 46.46
N VAL A 370 8.91 9.75 46.64
CA VAL A 370 7.65 9.64 45.88
C VAL A 370 7.91 9.90 44.41
N LEU A 371 8.69 10.93 44.07
CA LEU A 371 9.07 11.25 42.72
C LEU A 371 9.83 10.09 42.04
N MET A 372 10.72 9.40 42.78
CA MET A 372 11.44 8.24 42.31
C MET A 372 10.53 7.05 41.97
N VAL A 373 9.54 6.78 42.83
CA VAL A 373 8.56 5.72 42.56
C VAL A 373 7.71 6.09 41.35
N ALA A 374 7.26 7.34 41.25
CA ALA A 374 6.50 7.83 40.11
C ALA A 374 7.26 7.67 38.79
N LEU A 375 8.56 8.02 38.77
CA LEU A 375 9.42 7.85 37.61
C LEU A 375 9.59 6.41 37.15
N ILE A 376 9.72 5.47 38.10
CA ILE A 376 9.81 4.04 37.76
C ILE A 376 8.51 3.57 37.09
N VAL A 377 7.37 3.95 37.65
CA VAL A 377 6.05 3.58 37.12
C VAL A 377 5.85 4.22 35.74
N GLU A 378 6.17 5.47 35.60
CA GLU A 378 6.09 6.20 34.32
C GLU A 378 7.03 5.62 33.27
N GLY A 379 8.28 5.34 33.63
CA GLY A 379 9.25 4.68 32.75
C GLY A 379 8.79 3.30 32.28
N MET A 380 8.15 2.51 33.17
CA MET A 380 7.54 1.23 32.77
C MET A 380 6.37 1.41 31.81
N ILE A 381 5.51 2.40 32.04
CA ILE A 381 4.40 2.74 31.15
C ILE A 381 4.93 3.20 29.79
N ASN A 382 5.91 4.09 29.76
CA ASN A 382 6.51 4.62 28.54
C ASN A 382 7.21 3.53 27.72
N ILE A 383 7.91 2.58 28.37
CA ILE A 383 8.50 1.40 27.70
C ILE A 383 7.39 0.49 27.17
N HIS A 384 6.29 0.34 27.91
CA HIS A 384 5.16 -0.48 27.45
C HIS A 384 4.49 0.17 26.21
N ILE A 385 4.26 1.46 26.24
CA ILE A 385 3.71 2.24 25.11
C ILE A 385 4.67 2.15 23.91
N ALA A 386 5.97 2.33 24.12
CA ALA A 386 6.98 2.22 23.06
C ALA A 386 7.10 0.81 22.44
N LYS A 387 6.69 -0.24 23.17
CA LYS A 387 6.64 -1.63 22.66
C LYS A 387 5.29 -2.00 22.07
N ALA A 388 4.19 -1.41 22.55
CA ALA A 388 2.84 -1.70 22.08
C ALA A 388 2.50 -0.97 20.77
N ASN A 389 3.18 0.14 20.53
CA ASN A 389 3.19 0.84 19.26
C ASN A 389 4.33 0.29 18.41
#